data_8f9043cdd9d673be03d77e6c8265f50e
#
_entry.id   8f9043cdd9d673be03d77e6c8265f50e
#
_cell.length_a   1.000
_cell.length_b   1.000
_cell.length_c   1.000
_cell.angle_alpha   90.00
_cell.angle_beta   90.00
_cell.angle_gamma   90.00
#
_symmetry.space_group_name_H-M   'P 1'
#
loop_
_entity.id
_entity.type
_entity.pdbx_description
1 polymer ?
#
loop_
_entity_poly.entity_id
_entity_poly.type
_entity_poly.pdbx_seq_one_letter_code
_entity_poly.pdbx_strand_id
1 'polypeptide(L)'
;MFASIRIGLIVLLVSVTSVFSADVTDEKRLDRLFAQLKNAETEIEARQAANQIDNLWRNAFGETAHLLLSRADDAIADQDFPLALDVLDQLIALEPEFAEAWNRRATVFYLKDDYGHYLADIAVALSLEPRHFGALTGLGLMLE
;
A
#
# COMPACT_ATOMS: atom_id res chain seq x y z
N MET A 1 53.11 37.72 15.06
CA MET A 1 51.70 38.06 15.27
C MET A 1 50.88 37.21 14.34
N PHE A 2 50.58 35.95 14.70
CA PHE A 2 49.88 35.01 13.86
C PHE A 2 48.47 34.81 14.43
N ALA A 3 47.46 35.30 13.68
CA ALA A 3 46.08 35.13 14.02
C ALA A 3 45.58 33.75 13.54
N SER A 4 45.31 32.87 14.49
CA SER A 4 44.70 31.54 14.20
C SER A 4 43.23 31.69 13.88
N ILE A 5 42.87 31.47 12.62
CA ILE A 5 41.48 31.37 12.19
C ILE A 5 40.99 29.95 12.55
N ARG A 6 40.11 29.86 13.57
CA ARG A 6 39.37 28.64 13.88
C ARG A 6 38.20 28.53 12.95
N ILE A 7 38.28 27.67 11.95
CA ILE A 7 37.13 27.27 11.13
C ILE A 7 36.29 26.34 11.98
N GLY A 8 35.15 26.86 12.48
CA GLY A 8 34.13 26.05 13.14
C GLY A 8 33.42 25.17 12.14
N LEU A 9 33.64 23.86 12.24
CA LEU A 9 32.90 22.85 11.49
C LEU A 9 31.47 22.80 12.06
N ILE A 10 30.52 23.46 11.40
CA ILE A 10 29.09 23.30 11.71
C ILE A 10 28.67 21.96 11.13
N VAL A 11 28.61 20.93 11.99
CA VAL A 11 27.99 19.66 11.66
C VAL A 11 26.49 19.89 11.62
N LEU A 12 25.93 19.97 10.43
CA LEU A 12 24.50 20.01 10.21
C LEU A 12 23.94 18.61 10.52
N LEU A 13 23.52 18.38 11.75
CA LEU A 13 22.75 17.19 12.16
C LEU A 13 21.35 17.34 11.52
N VAL A 14 21.22 16.86 10.28
CA VAL A 14 19.90 16.64 9.67
C VAL A 14 19.26 15.50 10.44
N SER A 15 18.25 15.85 11.25
CA SER A 15 17.48 14.91 12.03
C SER A 15 16.65 14.00 11.12
N VAL A 16 17.14 12.79 10.89
CA VAL A 16 16.45 11.68 10.19
C VAL A 16 15.31 11.10 11.05
N THR A 17 14.95 11.74 12.16
CA THR A 17 14.02 11.21 13.16
C THR A 17 12.53 11.33 12.81
N SER A 18 12.16 12.13 11.80
CA SER A 18 10.74 12.37 11.50
C SER A 18 10.07 11.27 10.66
N VAL A 19 10.82 10.58 9.79
CA VAL A 19 10.27 9.51 8.94
C VAL A 19 10.00 8.25 9.76
N PHE A 20 10.90 7.88 10.67
CA PHE A 20 10.73 6.70 11.52
C PHE A 20 9.57 6.81 12.53
N SER A 21 9.20 8.02 12.90
CA SER A 21 8.11 8.29 13.85
C SER A 21 6.71 8.17 13.21
N ALA A 22 6.54 8.50 11.94
CA ALA A 22 5.28 8.39 11.23
C ALA A 22 4.91 6.92 10.96
N ASP A 23 5.85 6.12 10.50
CA ASP A 23 5.70 4.70 10.19
C ASP A 23 5.24 3.89 11.45
N VAL A 24 5.91 4.06 12.58
CA VAL A 24 5.52 3.41 13.86
C VAL A 24 4.12 3.84 14.34
N THR A 25 3.68 5.04 13.99
CA THR A 25 2.35 5.53 14.39
C THR A 25 1.26 4.88 13.54
N ASP A 26 1.51 4.72 12.25
CA ASP A 26 0.57 4.12 11.33
C ASP A 26 0.45 2.60 11.55
N GLU A 27 1.54 1.91 11.86
CA GLU A 27 1.51 0.49 12.22
C GLU A 27 0.66 0.25 13.48
N LYS A 28 0.87 1.03 14.54
CA LYS A 28 0.05 0.94 15.76
C LYS A 28 -1.43 1.29 15.52
N ARG A 29 -1.70 2.19 14.58
CA ARG A 29 -3.07 2.51 14.19
C ARG A 29 -3.70 1.35 13.42
N LEU A 30 -2.96 0.74 12.52
CA LEU A 30 -3.37 -0.43 11.76
C LEU A 30 -3.70 -1.61 12.70
N ASP A 31 -2.85 -1.90 13.68
CA ASP A 31 -3.09 -2.95 14.68
C ASP A 31 -4.37 -2.71 15.48
N ARG A 32 -4.64 -1.47 15.89
CA ARG A 32 -5.90 -1.13 16.58
C ARG A 32 -7.11 -1.35 15.69
N LEU A 33 -7.03 -0.98 14.41
CA LEU A 33 -8.13 -1.18 13.46
C LEU A 33 -8.38 -2.67 13.18
N PHE A 34 -7.34 -3.48 13.08
CA PHE A 34 -7.50 -4.94 12.98
C PHE A 34 -8.11 -5.54 14.24
N ALA A 35 -7.75 -5.04 15.43
CA ALA A 35 -8.40 -5.45 16.66
C ALA A 35 -9.89 -5.04 16.70
N GLN A 36 -10.25 -3.86 16.21
CA GLN A 36 -11.64 -3.44 16.07
C GLN A 36 -12.40 -4.31 15.07
N LEU A 37 -11.79 -4.60 13.91
CA LEU A 37 -12.40 -5.47 12.90
C LEU A 37 -12.68 -6.88 13.47
N LYS A 38 -11.70 -7.44 14.20
CA LYS A 38 -11.83 -8.76 14.82
C LYS A 38 -12.93 -8.83 15.88
N ASN A 39 -13.13 -7.75 16.64
CA ASN A 39 -14.07 -7.67 17.76
C ASN A 39 -15.39 -6.98 17.38
N ALA A 40 -15.62 -6.70 16.09
CA ALA A 40 -16.84 -6.07 15.63
C ALA A 40 -18.06 -7.00 15.91
N GLU A 41 -19.07 -6.46 16.56
CA GLU A 41 -20.30 -7.18 16.87
C GLU A 41 -21.37 -7.01 15.78
N THR A 42 -21.20 -5.99 14.93
CA THR A 42 -22.11 -5.68 13.84
C THR A 42 -21.38 -5.58 12.50
N GLU A 43 -22.09 -5.87 11.41
CA GLU A 43 -21.56 -5.68 10.05
C GLU A 43 -21.13 -4.22 9.80
N ILE A 44 -21.84 -3.25 10.39
CA ILE A 44 -21.54 -1.84 10.23
C ILE A 44 -20.17 -1.51 10.85
N GLU A 45 -19.90 -1.98 12.08
CA GLU A 45 -18.61 -1.80 12.75
C GLU A 45 -17.47 -2.47 11.98
N ALA A 46 -17.68 -3.70 11.53
CA ALA A 46 -16.70 -4.42 10.72
C ALA A 46 -16.37 -3.65 9.43
N ARG A 47 -17.38 -3.16 8.72
CA ARG A 47 -17.22 -2.39 7.49
C ARG A 47 -16.51 -1.06 7.74
N GLN A 48 -16.81 -0.37 8.85
CA GLN A 48 -16.13 0.87 9.21
C GLN A 48 -14.65 0.64 9.50
N ALA A 49 -14.29 -0.40 10.24
CA ALA A 49 -12.91 -0.75 10.52
C ALA A 49 -12.15 -1.13 9.24
N ALA A 50 -12.75 -1.97 8.38
CA ALA A 50 -12.18 -2.37 7.10
C ALA A 50 -11.92 -1.16 6.17
N ASN A 51 -12.86 -0.22 6.07
CA ASN A 51 -12.69 0.99 5.28
C ASN A 51 -11.57 1.89 5.79
N GLN A 52 -11.38 1.96 7.11
CA GLN A 52 -10.28 2.73 7.68
C GLN A 52 -8.91 2.07 7.43
N ILE A 53 -8.83 0.74 7.47
CA ILE A 53 -7.64 -0.02 7.10
C ILE A 53 -7.30 0.22 5.62
N ASP A 54 -8.28 0.07 4.73
CA ASP A 54 -8.11 0.32 3.29
C ASP A 54 -7.59 1.74 3.02
N ASN A 55 -8.19 2.74 3.66
CA ASN A 55 -7.74 4.13 3.55
C ASN A 55 -6.29 4.34 4.03
N LEU A 56 -5.86 3.66 5.10
CA LEU A 56 -4.46 3.74 5.54
C LEU A 56 -3.52 3.16 4.50
N TRP A 57 -3.82 1.98 3.97
CA TRP A 57 -3.01 1.35 2.93
C TRP A 57 -2.92 2.21 1.67
N ARG A 58 -4.07 2.71 1.18
CA ARG A 58 -4.14 3.54 -0.05
C ARG A 58 -3.34 4.84 0.04
N ASN A 59 -3.16 5.38 1.23
CA ASN A 59 -2.44 6.64 1.45
C ASN A 59 -1.02 6.47 2.00
N ALA A 60 -0.57 5.24 2.21
CA ALA A 60 0.72 4.95 2.85
C ALA A 60 1.93 5.49 2.07
N PHE A 61 1.83 5.58 0.74
CA PHE A 61 2.93 5.93 -0.16
C PHE A 61 2.82 7.34 -0.76
N GLY A 62 1.98 8.20 -0.16
CA GLY A 62 1.86 9.62 -0.52
C GLY A 62 0.94 9.91 -1.71
N GLU A 63 0.82 11.20 -2.05
CA GLU A 63 -0.19 11.67 -3.01
C GLU A 63 0.01 11.14 -4.42
N THR A 64 1.27 11.02 -4.88
CA THR A 64 1.55 10.52 -6.23
C THR A 64 1.11 9.07 -6.39
N ALA A 65 1.45 8.22 -5.43
CA ALA A 65 1.02 6.82 -5.44
C ALA A 65 -0.51 6.69 -5.34
N HIS A 66 -1.14 7.49 -4.47
CA HIS A 66 -2.59 7.55 -4.37
C HIS A 66 -3.27 7.96 -5.68
N LEU A 67 -2.74 8.98 -6.39
CA LEU A 67 -3.27 9.43 -7.67
C LEU A 67 -3.14 8.34 -8.75
N LEU A 68 -1.99 7.68 -8.84
CA LEU A 68 -1.79 6.57 -9.79
C LEU A 68 -2.73 5.40 -9.48
N LEU A 69 -2.90 5.04 -8.20
CA LEU A 69 -3.82 4.00 -7.80
C LEU A 69 -5.27 4.34 -8.17
N SER A 70 -5.71 5.59 -7.91
CA SER A 70 -7.04 6.07 -8.31
C SER A 70 -7.25 5.99 -9.82
N ARG A 71 -6.24 6.40 -10.61
CA ARG A 71 -6.31 6.31 -12.07
C ARG A 71 -6.41 4.87 -12.57
N ALA A 72 -5.72 3.95 -11.90
CA ALA A 72 -5.83 2.52 -12.21
C ALA A 72 -7.22 1.99 -11.86
N ASP A 73 -7.78 2.38 -10.71
CA ASP A 73 -9.15 2.02 -10.32
C ASP A 73 -10.19 2.51 -11.34
N ASP A 74 -10.06 3.75 -11.84
CA ASP A 74 -10.93 4.30 -12.88
C ASP A 74 -10.82 3.48 -14.19
N ALA A 75 -9.58 3.16 -14.61
CA ALA A 75 -9.35 2.34 -15.80
C ALA A 75 -9.93 0.92 -15.65
N ILE A 76 -9.84 0.32 -14.45
CA ILE A 76 -10.47 -0.98 -14.16
C ILE A 76 -12.00 -0.88 -14.26
N ALA A 77 -12.59 0.18 -13.71
CA ALA A 77 -14.05 0.40 -13.76
C ALA A 77 -14.55 0.59 -15.20
N ASP A 78 -13.75 1.25 -16.04
CA ASP A 78 -14.01 1.46 -17.45
C ASP A 78 -13.66 0.22 -18.32
N GLN A 79 -13.13 -0.85 -17.72
CA GLN A 79 -12.63 -2.06 -18.39
C GLN A 79 -11.47 -1.79 -19.38
N ASP A 80 -10.78 -0.65 -19.23
CA ASP A 80 -9.55 -0.36 -19.97
C ASP A 80 -8.35 -1.05 -19.30
N PHE A 81 -8.32 -2.38 -19.42
CA PHE A 81 -7.28 -3.20 -18.81
C PHE A 81 -5.86 -2.88 -19.29
N PRO A 82 -5.62 -2.55 -20.57
CA PRO A 82 -4.30 -2.09 -21.01
C PRO A 82 -3.82 -0.85 -20.24
N LEU A 83 -4.67 0.17 -20.10
CA LEU A 83 -4.34 1.37 -19.33
C LEU A 83 -4.13 1.06 -17.84
N ALA A 84 -5.02 0.23 -17.27
CA ALA A 84 -4.90 -0.17 -15.86
C ALA A 84 -3.55 -0.84 -15.58
N LEU A 85 -3.13 -1.79 -16.43
CA LEU A 85 -1.84 -2.47 -16.30
C LEU A 85 -0.67 -1.50 -16.44
N ASP A 86 -0.69 -0.60 -17.43
CA ASP A 86 0.38 0.38 -17.66
C ASP A 86 0.56 1.29 -16.45
N VAL A 87 -0.54 1.80 -15.88
CA VAL A 87 -0.50 2.66 -14.67
C VAL A 87 -0.02 1.88 -13.44
N LEU A 88 -0.48 0.64 -13.26
CA LEU A 88 -0.06 -0.20 -12.12
C LEU A 88 1.39 -0.64 -12.23
N ASP A 89 1.88 -0.93 -13.43
CA ASP A 89 3.30 -1.22 -13.65
C ASP A 89 4.19 -0.02 -13.30
N GLN A 90 3.77 1.21 -13.66
CA GLN A 90 4.45 2.43 -13.27
C GLN A 90 4.41 2.63 -11.75
N LEU A 91 3.26 2.39 -11.11
CA LEU A 91 3.12 2.53 -9.66
C LEU A 91 4.00 1.52 -8.92
N ILE A 92 4.02 0.26 -9.34
CA ILE A 92 4.87 -0.78 -8.74
C ILE A 92 6.36 -0.50 -8.96
N ALA A 93 6.74 0.07 -10.12
CA ALA A 93 8.11 0.48 -10.35
C ALA A 93 8.55 1.65 -9.46
N LEU A 94 7.62 2.57 -9.14
CA LEU A 94 7.85 3.70 -8.24
C LEU A 94 7.88 3.25 -6.77
N GLU A 95 6.92 2.43 -6.36
CA GLU A 95 6.69 1.99 -4.98
C GLU A 95 6.53 0.45 -4.92
N PRO A 96 7.63 -0.30 -5.02
CA PRO A 96 7.58 -1.78 -5.09
C PRO A 96 7.06 -2.44 -3.80
N GLU A 97 7.09 -1.72 -2.67
CA GLU A 97 6.57 -2.19 -1.38
C GLU A 97 5.08 -1.88 -1.17
N PHE A 98 4.42 -1.27 -2.14
CA PHE A 98 3.01 -0.94 -2.06
C PHE A 98 2.11 -2.15 -2.35
N ALA A 99 1.76 -2.92 -1.33
CA ALA A 99 0.97 -4.16 -1.44
C ALA A 99 -0.35 -3.98 -2.22
N GLU A 100 -1.03 -2.84 -2.04
CA GLU A 100 -2.29 -2.53 -2.73
C GLU A 100 -2.11 -2.43 -4.26
N ALA A 101 -0.98 -1.90 -4.75
CA ALA A 101 -0.71 -1.83 -6.18
C ALA A 101 -0.60 -3.23 -6.82
N TRP A 102 0.08 -4.15 -6.13
CA TRP A 102 0.15 -5.56 -6.54
C TRP A 102 -1.22 -6.23 -6.53
N ASN A 103 -2.01 -6.01 -5.48
CA ASN A 103 -3.36 -6.53 -5.36
C ASN A 103 -4.28 -6.00 -6.48
N ARG A 104 -4.16 -4.72 -6.85
CA ARG A 104 -4.93 -4.14 -7.97
C ARG A 104 -4.51 -4.73 -9.30
N ARG A 105 -3.21 -4.92 -9.54
CA ARG A 105 -2.74 -5.56 -10.78
C ARG A 105 -3.20 -7.02 -10.87
N ALA A 106 -3.16 -7.74 -9.77
CA ALA A 106 -3.76 -9.07 -9.67
C ALA A 106 -5.24 -9.06 -10.07
N THR A 107 -6.02 -8.10 -9.57
CA THR A 107 -7.44 -7.97 -9.94
C THR A 107 -7.62 -7.84 -11.46
N VAL A 108 -6.77 -7.05 -12.14
CA VAL A 108 -6.83 -6.92 -13.60
C VAL A 108 -6.51 -8.26 -14.28
N PHE A 109 -5.49 -8.98 -13.82
CA PHE A 109 -5.16 -10.30 -14.37
C PHE A 109 -6.29 -11.31 -14.15
N TYR A 110 -6.94 -11.29 -12.98
CA TYR A 110 -8.13 -12.11 -12.72
C TYR A 110 -9.26 -11.82 -13.72
N LEU A 111 -9.57 -10.54 -13.97
CA LEU A 111 -10.61 -10.11 -14.92
C LEU A 111 -10.27 -10.47 -16.38
N LYS A 112 -9.02 -10.76 -16.65
CA LYS A 112 -8.52 -11.22 -17.96
C LYS A 112 -8.34 -12.74 -18.06
N ASP A 113 -8.78 -13.49 -17.03
CA ASP A 113 -8.57 -14.94 -16.92
C ASP A 113 -7.08 -15.36 -16.91
N ASP A 114 -6.17 -14.44 -16.59
CA ASP A 114 -4.73 -14.70 -16.45
C ASP A 114 -4.38 -15.06 -15.01
N TYR A 115 -4.78 -16.25 -14.61
CA TYR A 115 -4.64 -16.73 -13.24
C TYR A 115 -3.17 -16.96 -12.82
N GLY A 116 -2.27 -17.16 -13.77
CA GLY A 116 -0.84 -17.30 -13.47
C GLY A 116 -0.24 -16.00 -12.93
N HIS A 117 -0.44 -14.87 -13.61
CA HIS A 117 0.00 -13.56 -13.14
C HIS A 117 -0.79 -13.11 -11.92
N TYR A 118 -2.10 -13.40 -11.87
CA TYR A 118 -2.91 -13.14 -10.68
C TYR A 118 -2.29 -13.74 -9.42
N LEU A 119 -2.00 -15.05 -9.40
CA LEU A 119 -1.44 -15.71 -8.23
C LEU A 119 -0.04 -15.21 -7.88
N ALA A 120 0.77 -14.88 -8.88
CA ALA A 120 2.10 -14.30 -8.66
C ALA A 120 2.00 -12.94 -7.93
N ASP A 121 1.13 -12.05 -8.38
CA ASP A 121 0.95 -10.73 -7.76
C ASP A 121 0.31 -10.82 -6.37
N ILE A 122 -0.68 -11.72 -6.16
CA ILE A 122 -1.25 -11.97 -4.84
C ILE A 122 -0.18 -12.49 -3.86
N ALA A 123 0.72 -13.36 -4.31
CA ALA A 123 1.82 -13.83 -3.45
C ALA A 123 2.74 -12.68 -3.02
N VAL A 124 3.03 -11.72 -3.92
CA VAL A 124 3.82 -10.54 -3.57
C VAL A 124 3.04 -9.65 -2.60
N ALA A 125 1.77 -9.34 -2.88
CA ALA A 125 0.94 -8.51 -2.00
C ALA A 125 0.89 -9.08 -0.57
N LEU A 126 0.71 -10.41 -0.41
CA LEU A 126 0.67 -11.08 0.89
C LEU A 126 2.05 -11.22 1.54
N SER A 127 3.13 -11.19 0.79
CA SER A 127 4.49 -11.12 1.36
C SER A 127 4.80 -9.75 1.96
N LEU A 128 4.24 -8.68 1.38
CA LEU A 128 4.38 -7.29 1.85
C LEU A 128 3.43 -6.99 3.00
N GLU A 129 2.17 -7.40 2.91
CA GLU A 129 1.16 -7.26 3.97
C GLU A 129 0.39 -8.58 4.13
N PRO A 130 0.80 -9.43 5.09
CA PRO A 130 0.15 -10.74 5.32
C PRO A 130 -1.32 -10.65 5.74
N ARG A 131 -1.77 -9.49 6.21
CA ARG A 131 -3.15 -9.23 6.65
C ARG A 131 -3.99 -8.56 5.56
N HIS A 132 -3.49 -8.48 4.32
CA HIS A 132 -4.19 -7.81 3.22
C HIS A 132 -5.47 -8.58 2.85
N PHE A 133 -6.61 -8.21 3.44
CA PHE A 133 -7.86 -8.96 3.33
C PHE A 133 -8.40 -9.03 1.90
N GLY A 134 -8.16 -8.03 1.04
CA GLY A 134 -8.50 -8.11 -0.39
C GLY A 134 -7.76 -9.25 -1.10
N ALA A 135 -6.45 -9.35 -0.88
CA ALA A 135 -5.63 -10.43 -1.43
C ALA A 135 -6.00 -11.80 -0.85
N LEU A 136 -6.25 -11.87 0.47
CA LEU A 136 -6.71 -13.11 1.13
C LEU A 136 -8.06 -13.58 0.61
N THR A 137 -9.01 -12.65 0.43
CA THR A 137 -10.34 -12.98 -0.12
C THR A 137 -10.23 -13.49 -1.55
N GLY A 138 -9.45 -12.80 -2.38
CA GLY A 138 -9.23 -13.21 -3.76
C GLY A 138 -8.57 -14.60 -3.87
N LEU A 139 -7.59 -14.88 -3.02
CA LEU A 139 -6.98 -16.22 -2.95
C LEU A 139 -8.00 -17.28 -2.52
N GLY A 140 -8.85 -16.97 -1.54
CA GLY A 140 -9.92 -17.87 -1.08
C GLY A 140 -10.88 -18.25 -2.21
N LEU A 141 -11.32 -17.29 -3.01
CA LEU A 141 -12.22 -17.52 -4.16
C LEU A 141 -11.60 -18.42 -5.24
N MET A 142 -10.27 -18.47 -5.35
CA MET A 142 -9.58 -19.32 -6.32
C MET A 142 -9.43 -20.78 -5.86
N LEU A 143 -9.62 -21.04 -4.56
CA LEU A 143 -9.44 -22.38 -3.96
C LEU A 143 -10.77 -23.14 -3.79
N GLU A 144 -11.92 -22.51 -4.08
CA GLU A 144 -13.25 -23.12 -4.08
C GLU A 144 -13.60 -23.74 -5.44
#